data_c6efea71887e11d0aa452886be0c6e90
#
_entry.id   c6efea71887e11d0aa452886be0c6e90
#
_cell.length_a   1.000
_cell.length_b   1.000
_cell.length_c   1.000
_cell.angle_alpha   90.00
_cell.angle_beta   90.00
_cell.angle_gamma   90.00
#
_symmetry.space_group_name_H-M   'P 1'
#
loop_
_entity.id
_entity.type
_entity.pdbx_description
1 polymer ?
#
loop_
_entity_poly.entity_id
_entity_poly.type
_entity_poly.pdbx_seq_one_letter_code
_entity_poly.pdbx_strand_id
1 'polypeptide(L)'
;MLNQVEKNKLSVSISNIDEIFIWVVLGIIFGAKIGYLVFYNPSSLLQNPLIIFALWQGGMSFHGGAIGVILAIIIYSLAKKISLLELGDIICSVVPIGLFFGRIANYVNSELWGKVTTVSWGVVFPNAGNLPRHPSQLYEAILEGLVIFLILFIMIKKNLLNYKGFISGSFLFLYGLFRIFVENFREPDLHIGYIYNFVTMGMILSFPFMIAGMCLMFYAIKINGKD
;
A
#
# COMPACT_ATOMS: atom_id res chain seq x y z
N MET A 1 -6.86 18.67 1.25
CA MET A 1 -5.60 18.39 0.55
C MET A 1 -5.31 19.42 -0.55
N LEU A 2 -6.18 19.63 -1.51
CA LEU A 2 -5.98 20.61 -2.62
C LEU A 2 -5.55 21.99 -2.13
N ASN A 3 -6.25 22.56 -1.14
CA ASN A 3 -5.88 23.85 -0.53
C ASN A 3 -4.47 23.86 0.12
N GLN A 4 -3.94 22.69 0.51
CA GLN A 4 -2.59 22.59 1.06
C GLN A 4 -1.53 22.51 -0.04
N VAL A 5 -1.86 21.88 -1.16
CA VAL A 5 -0.98 21.86 -2.35
C VAL A 5 -0.74 23.27 -2.84
N GLU A 6 -1.80 24.08 -2.98
CA GLU A 6 -1.70 25.47 -3.37
C GLU A 6 -0.94 26.33 -2.35
N LYS A 7 -1.24 26.14 -1.06
CA LYS A 7 -0.60 26.89 0.03
C LYS A 7 0.90 26.63 0.14
N ASN A 8 1.34 25.41 -0.11
CA ASN A 8 2.74 24.98 0.08
C ASN A 8 3.59 25.17 -1.18
N LYS A 9 3.08 25.81 -2.24
CA LYS A 9 3.81 26.07 -3.49
C LYS A 9 4.53 24.83 -4.05
N LEU A 10 3.86 23.68 -4.01
CA LEU A 10 4.41 22.45 -4.56
C LEU A 10 4.53 22.53 -6.08
N SER A 11 5.44 21.75 -6.66
CA SER A 11 5.57 21.63 -8.11
C SER A 11 4.38 20.90 -8.77
N VAL A 12 3.54 20.25 -7.95
CA VAL A 12 2.36 19.49 -8.37
C VAL A 12 1.14 20.42 -8.39
N SER A 13 0.49 20.55 -9.55
CA SER A 13 -0.78 21.27 -9.69
C SER A 13 -1.99 20.36 -9.46
N ILE A 14 -3.18 20.95 -9.31
CA ILE A 14 -4.45 20.20 -9.20
C ILE A 14 -4.67 19.33 -10.44
N SER A 15 -4.41 19.87 -11.65
CA SER A 15 -4.55 19.11 -12.90
C SER A 15 -3.61 17.89 -12.94
N ASN A 16 -2.42 17.98 -12.33
CA ASN A 16 -1.53 16.83 -12.22
C ASN A 16 -2.11 15.72 -11.34
N ILE A 17 -2.88 16.06 -10.30
CA ILE A 17 -3.54 15.08 -9.44
C ILE A 17 -4.62 14.32 -10.20
N ASP A 18 -5.40 15.01 -11.03
CA ASP A 18 -6.44 14.37 -11.85
C ASP A 18 -5.82 13.48 -12.94
N GLU A 19 -4.75 13.95 -13.58
CA GLU A 19 -4.05 13.18 -14.59
C GLU A 19 -3.37 11.93 -13.99
N ILE A 20 -2.66 12.05 -12.87
CA ILE A 20 -1.95 10.92 -12.25
C ILE A 20 -2.91 9.82 -11.81
N PHE A 21 -4.14 10.16 -11.46
CA PHE A 21 -5.16 9.17 -11.12
C PHE A 21 -5.37 8.17 -12.26
N ILE A 22 -5.48 8.65 -13.49
CA ILE A 22 -5.62 7.80 -14.68
C ILE A 22 -4.38 6.89 -14.85
N TRP A 23 -3.18 7.46 -14.71
CA TRP A 23 -1.93 6.71 -14.82
C TRP A 23 -1.82 5.60 -13.76
N VAL A 24 -2.21 5.89 -12.52
CA VAL A 24 -2.23 4.92 -11.42
C VAL A 24 -3.22 3.79 -11.71
N VAL A 25 -4.44 4.11 -12.17
CA VAL A 25 -5.44 3.10 -12.52
C VAL A 25 -4.94 2.20 -13.64
N LEU A 26 -4.37 2.75 -14.70
CA LEU A 26 -3.77 1.99 -15.79
C LEU A 26 -2.58 1.15 -15.30
N GLY A 27 -1.74 1.72 -14.44
CA GLY A 27 -0.63 1.01 -13.80
C GLY A 27 -1.08 -0.21 -13.01
N ILE A 28 -2.16 -0.08 -12.21
CA ILE A 28 -2.75 -1.21 -11.47
C ILE A 28 -3.22 -2.28 -12.44
N ILE A 29 -4.04 -1.92 -13.42
CA ILE A 29 -4.68 -2.88 -14.33
C ILE A 29 -3.64 -3.64 -15.15
N PHE A 30 -2.80 -2.92 -15.88
CA PHE A 30 -1.80 -3.54 -16.74
C PHE A 30 -0.68 -4.20 -15.95
N GLY A 31 -0.23 -3.57 -14.88
CA GLY A 31 0.79 -4.16 -14.01
C GLY A 31 0.33 -5.46 -13.39
N ALA A 32 -0.90 -5.51 -12.86
CA ALA A 32 -1.46 -6.72 -12.26
C ALA A 32 -1.64 -7.84 -13.30
N LYS A 33 -2.10 -7.51 -14.51
CA LYS A 33 -2.27 -8.49 -15.61
C LYS A 33 -0.93 -9.00 -16.12
N ILE A 34 0.00 -8.12 -16.41
CA ILE A 34 1.35 -8.49 -16.87
C ILE A 34 2.06 -9.31 -15.80
N GLY A 35 2.03 -8.87 -14.53
CA GLY A 35 2.64 -9.60 -13.44
C GLY A 35 2.05 -11.00 -13.25
N TYR A 36 0.75 -11.17 -13.41
CA TYR A 36 0.14 -12.50 -13.41
C TYR A 36 0.64 -13.37 -14.56
N LEU A 37 0.64 -12.85 -15.78
CA LEU A 37 1.06 -13.60 -16.96
C LEU A 37 2.54 -13.99 -16.88
N VAL A 38 3.41 -13.09 -16.43
CA VAL A 38 4.86 -13.35 -16.33
C VAL A 38 5.19 -14.39 -15.26
N PHE A 39 4.57 -14.29 -14.07
CA PHE A 39 4.95 -15.12 -12.93
C PHE A 39 4.13 -16.40 -12.79
N TYR A 40 2.86 -16.41 -13.24
CA TYR A 40 1.96 -17.54 -13.00
C TYR A 40 1.51 -18.24 -14.29
N ASN A 41 1.56 -17.57 -15.44
CA ASN A 41 1.11 -18.15 -16.72
C ASN A 41 1.94 -17.70 -17.93
N PRO A 42 3.27 -17.88 -17.91
CA PRO A 42 4.15 -17.44 -18.99
C PRO A 42 3.88 -18.11 -20.34
N SER A 43 3.41 -19.35 -20.32
CA SER A 43 3.09 -20.09 -21.56
C SER A 43 1.97 -19.42 -22.36
N SER A 44 0.92 -18.95 -21.71
CA SER A 44 -0.17 -18.24 -22.38
C SER A 44 0.29 -16.91 -22.97
N LEU A 45 1.19 -16.21 -22.30
CA LEU A 45 1.78 -14.95 -22.79
C LEU A 45 2.62 -15.18 -24.07
N LEU A 46 3.40 -16.25 -24.09
CA LEU A 46 4.24 -16.60 -25.26
C LEU A 46 3.40 -17.06 -26.46
N GLN A 47 2.30 -17.78 -26.22
CA GLN A 47 1.41 -18.27 -27.28
C GLN A 47 0.53 -17.16 -27.86
N ASN A 48 0.05 -16.26 -27.03
CA ASN A 48 -0.81 -15.16 -27.45
C ASN A 48 -0.52 -13.89 -26.64
N PRO A 49 0.40 -13.00 -27.07
CA PRO A 49 0.71 -11.76 -26.37
C PRO A 49 -0.48 -10.83 -26.15
N LEU A 50 -1.51 -10.89 -26.99
CA LEU A 50 -2.72 -10.06 -26.87
C LEU A 50 -3.56 -10.42 -25.66
N ILE A 51 -3.28 -11.52 -24.96
CA ILE A 51 -3.94 -11.92 -23.71
C ILE A 51 -3.77 -10.85 -22.60
N ILE A 52 -2.77 -9.97 -22.71
CA ILE A 52 -2.60 -8.81 -21.79
C ILE A 52 -3.84 -7.94 -21.77
N PHE A 53 -4.55 -7.80 -22.88
CA PHE A 53 -5.76 -7.00 -22.99
C PHE A 53 -7.04 -7.73 -22.57
N ALA A 54 -6.99 -9.05 -22.40
CA ALA A 54 -8.12 -9.88 -22.01
C ALA A 54 -8.37 -9.82 -20.50
N LEU A 55 -8.77 -8.64 -19.99
CA LEU A 55 -8.99 -8.39 -18.55
C LEU A 55 -10.15 -9.22 -17.97
N TRP A 56 -11.13 -9.55 -18.80
CA TRP A 56 -12.30 -10.36 -18.43
C TRP A 56 -11.99 -11.84 -18.12
N GLN A 57 -10.80 -12.32 -18.49
CA GLN A 57 -10.36 -13.68 -18.16
C GLN A 57 -9.81 -13.82 -16.74
N GLY A 58 -9.79 -12.74 -15.97
CA GLY A 58 -9.22 -12.74 -14.63
C GLY A 58 -7.67 -12.85 -14.62
N GLY A 59 -7.13 -13.39 -13.54
CA GLY A 59 -5.68 -13.55 -13.37
C GLY A 59 -5.00 -12.19 -13.18
N MET A 60 -4.94 -11.74 -11.93
CA MET A 60 -4.32 -10.48 -11.51
C MET A 60 -3.30 -10.76 -10.40
N SER A 61 -2.12 -10.15 -10.50
CA SER A 61 -1.08 -10.22 -9.48
C SER A 61 -1.03 -8.94 -8.66
N PHE A 62 -1.14 -9.06 -7.34
CA PHE A 62 -0.98 -7.91 -6.44
C PHE A 62 0.40 -7.24 -6.62
N HIS A 63 1.47 -8.03 -6.64
CA HIS A 63 2.83 -7.51 -6.82
C HIS A 63 3.00 -6.81 -8.18
N GLY A 64 2.42 -7.40 -9.23
CA GLY A 64 2.40 -6.77 -10.55
C GLY A 64 1.68 -5.42 -10.54
N GLY A 65 0.54 -5.34 -9.89
CA GLY A 65 -0.21 -4.08 -9.71
C GLY A 65 0.59 -3.03 -8.93
N ALA A 66 1.24 -3.41 -7.84
CA ALA A 66 2.07 -2.52 -7.05
C ALA A 66 3.27 -1.97 -7.86
N ILE A 67 3.97 -2.84 -8.61
CA ILE A 67 5.06 -2.42 -9.51
C ILE A 67 4.51 -1.48 -10.60
N GLY A 68 3.35 -1.81 -11.17
CA GLY A 68 2.70 -0.97 -12.17
C GLY A 68 2.38 0.44 -11.68
N VAL A 69 1.88 0.58 -10.44
CA VAL A 69 1.67 1.89 -9.80
C VAL A 69 2.97 2.66 -9.65
N ILE A 70 4.01 2.01 -9.11
CA ILE A 70 5.32 2.65 -8.91
C ILE A 70 5.88 3.15 -10.25
N LEU A 71 5.85 2.32 -11.29
CA LEU A 71 6.30 2.69 -12.62
C LEU A 71 5.46 3.83 -13.21
N ALA A 72 4.14 3.80 -13.06
CA ALA A 72 3.26 4.88 -13.53
C ALA A 72 3.61 6.23 -12.89
N ILE A 73 3.86 6.24 -11.57
CA ILE A 73 4.25 7.45 -10.82
C ILE A 73 5.61 7.96 -11.31
N ILE A 74 6.60 7.07 -11.47
CA ILE A 74 7.94 7.45 -11.95
C ILE A 74 7.86 8.02 -13.36
N ILE A 75 7.20 7.33 -14.30
CA ILE A 75 7.08 7.75 -15.70
C ILE A 75 6.37 9.10 -15.77
N TYR A 76 5.27 9.26 -15.03
CA TYR A 76 4.53 10.51 -14.98
C TYR A 76 5.38 11.67 -14.42
N SER A 77 6.10 11.44 -13.31
CA SER A 77 7.02 12.40 -12.70
C SER A 77 8.07 12.89 -13.71
N LEU A 78 8.70 11.96 -14.44
CA LEU A 78 9.71 12.27 -15.45
C LEU A 78 9.10 13.02 -16.67
N ALA A 79 7.97 12.57 -17.17
CA ALA A 79 7.30 13.17 -18.33
C ALA A 79 6.84 14.61 -18.06
N LYS A 80 6.32 14.89 -16.88
CA LYS A 80 5.83 16.21 -16.48
C LYS A 80 6.91 17.08 -15.80
N LYS A 81 8.11 16.54 -15.54
CA LYS A 81 9.21 17.21 -14.80
C LYS A 81 8.78 17.69 -13.41
N ILE A 82 8.00 16.86 -12.71
CA ILE A 82 7.49 17.09 -11.38
C ILE A 82 8.34 16.31 -10.38
N SER A 83 8.51 16.82 -9.17
CA SER A 83 9.23 16.12 -8.11
C SER A 83 8.54 14.79 -7.74
N LEU A 84 9.26 13.67 -7.89
CA LEU A 84 8.78 12.34 -7.52
C LEU A 84 8.42 12.27 -6.03
N LEU A 85 9.19 12.94 -5.18
CA LEU A 85 8.97 12.96 -3.74
C LEU A 85 7.69 13.71 -3.37
N GLU A 86 7.43 14.87 -3.99
CA GLU A 86 6.18 15.62 -3.78
C GLU A 86 4.97 14.82 -4.26
N LEU A 87 5.08 14.18 -5.41
CA LEU A 87 4.01 13.35 -5.95
C LEU A 87 3.75 12.13 -5.06
N GLY A 88 4.81 11.48 -4.58
CA GLY A 88 4.74 10.40 -3.61
C GLY A 88 4.04 10.83 -2.32
N ASP A 89 4.37 11.99 -1.77
CA ASP A 89 3.76 12.53 -0.55
C ASP A 89 2.25 12.73 -0.71
N ILE A 90 1.82 13.26 -1.87
CA ILE A 90 0.41 13.45 -2.18
C ILE A 90 -0.31 12.10 -2.25
N ILE A 91 0.26 11.13 -2.96
CA ILE A 91 -0.34 9.79 -3.12
C ILE A 91 -0.38 9.05 -1.78
N CYS A 92 0.74 9.00 -1.05
CA CYS A 92 0.81 8.33 0.24
C CYS A 92 -0.15 8.92 1.29
N SER A 93 -0.52 10.20 1.17
CA SER A 93 -1.48 10.81 2.08
C SER A 93 -2.92 10.29 1.94
N VAL A 94 -3.27 9.69 0.81
CA VAL A 94 -4.62 9.15 0.53
C VAL A 94 -4.68 7.63 0.47
N VAL A 95 -3.55 6.96 0.26
CA VAL A 95 -3.44 5.48 0.23
C VAL A 95 -4.08 4.81 1.45
N PRO A 96 -3.93 5.32 2.70
CA PRO A 96 -4.53 4.69 3.88
C PRO A 96 -6.06 4.58 3.80
N ILE A 97 -6.74 5.48 3.10
CA ILE A 97 -8.20 5.41 2.88
C ILE A 97 -8.53 4.14 2.05
N GLY A 98 -7.76 3.89 1.00
CA GLY A 98 -7.91 2.68 0.19
C GLY A 98 -7.62 1.40 0.98
N LEU A 99 -6.57 1.41 1.82
CA LEU A 99 -6.25 0.30 2.71
C LEU A 99 -7.40 0.01 3.68
N PHE A 100 -7.96 1.05 4.30
CA PHE A 100 -9.11 0.91 5.20
C PHE A 100 -10.27 0.17 4.53
N PHE A 101 -10.76 0.67 3.41
CA PHE A 101 -11.89 0.05 2.71
C PHE A 101 -11.55 -1.33 2.15
N GLY A 102 -10.33 -1.54 1.66
CA GLY A 102 -9.86 -2.85 1.20
C GLY A 102 -9.90 -3.90 2.32
N ARG A 103 -9.49 -3.53 3.54
CA ARG A 103 -9.54 -4.44 4.71
C ARG A 103 -10.96 -4.70 5.18
N ILE A 104 -11.85 -3.70 5.14
CA ILE A 104 -13.28 -3.92 5.40
C ILE A 104 -13.86 -4.89 4.37
N ALA A 105 -13.52 -4.76 3.09
CA ALA A 105 -13.95 -5.70 2.06
C ALA A 105 -13.46 -7.13 2.34
N ASN A 106 -12.18 -7.31 2.73
CA ASN A 106 -11.66 -8.63 3.13
C ASN A 106 -12.43 -9.24 4.32
N TYR A 107 -12.81 -8.42 5.29
CA TYR A 107 -13.63 -8.87 6.42
C TYR A 107 -15.01 -9.35 5.96
N VAL A 108 -15.70 -8.56 5.13
CA VAL A 108 -17.03 -8.91 4.58
C VAL A 108 -16.96 -10.18 3.73
N ASN A 109 -15.91 -10.33 2.93
CA ASN A 109 -15.69 -11.52 2.10
C ASN A 109 -15.21 -12.74 2.89
N SER A 110 -15.00 -12.62 4.22
CA SER A 110 -14.50 -13.72 5.05
C SER A 110 -13.19 -14.30 4.53
N GLU A 111 -12.22 -13.41 4.23
CA GLU A 111 -10.89 -13.78 3.75
C GLU A 111 -9.78 -13.10 4.58
N LEU A 112 -8.56 -13.65 4.59
CA LEU A 112 -7.39 -13.12 5.29
C LEU A 112 -7.61 -12.97 6.82
N TRP A 113 -8.32 -13.89 7.43
CA TRP A 113 -8.62 -13.91 8.87
C TRP A 113 -7.38 -14.13 9.74
N GLY A 114 -7.55 -13.89 11.04
CA GLY A 114 -6.52 -14.09 12.04
C GLY A 114 -6.47 -15.51 12.62
N LYS A 115 -5.54 -15.69 13.54
CA LYS A 115 -5.35 -16.94 14.32
C LYS A 115 -6.58 -17.25 15.16
N VAL A 116 -6.77 -18.52 15.50
CA VAL A 116 -7.76 -18.97 16.48
C VAL A 116 -7.54 -18.26 17.81
N THR A 117 -8.62 -17.83 18.45
CA THR A 117 -8.57 -17.04 19.68
C THR A 117 -9.72 -17.35 20.62
N THR A 118 -9.53 -17.02 21.88
CA THR A 118 -10.56 -17.10 22.94
C THR A 118 -11.05 -15.73 23.39
N VAL A 119 -10.62 -14.64 22.74
CA VAL A 119 -11.07 -13.30 23.11
C VAL A 119 -12.57 -13.14 22.82
N SER A 120 -13.25 -12.30 23.61
CA SER A 120 -14.70 -12.11 23.53
C SER A 120 -15.20 -11.53 22.20
N TRP A 121 -14.34 -10.85 21.45
CA TRP A 121 -14.62 -10.29 20.12
C TRP A 121 -14.11 -11.15 18.95
N GLY A 122 -13.73 -12.41 19.25
CA GLY A 122 -13.39 -13.38 18.20
C GLY A 122 -14.59 -13.65 17.29
N VAL A 123 -14.33 -13.78 15.98
CA VAL A 123 -15.36 -13.98 14.96
C VAL A 123 -15.19 -15.36 14.33
N VAL A 124 -16.29 -16.06 14.13
CA VAL A 124 -16.33 -17.31 13.35
C VAL A 124 -16.51 -16.96 11.88
N PHE A 125 -15.51 -17.23 11.06
CA PHE A 125 -15.56 -16.99 9.62
C PHE A 125 -16.05 -18.24 8.88
N PRO A 126 -17.06 -18.14 8.01
CA PRO A 126 -17.67 -19.31 7.34
C PRO A 126 -16.65 -20.21 6.61
N ASN A 127 -15.61 -19.60 6.04
CA ASN A 127 -14.58 -20.30 5.26
C ASN A 127 -13.36 -20.75 6.10
N ALA A 128 -13.36 -20.50 7.42
CA ALA A 128 -12.22 -20.76 8.31
C ALA A 128 -12.47 -21.86 9.36
N GLY A 129 -13.62 -22.54 9.27
CA GLY A 129 -14.06 -23.54 10.26
C GLY A 129 -14.88 -22.94 11.41
N ASN A 130 -15.13 -23.74 12.46
CA ASN A 130 -16.07 -23.42 13.53
C ASN A 130 -15.43 -22.71 14.75
N LEU A 131 -14.13 -22.45 14.72
CA LEU A 131 -13.44 -21.81 15.84
C LEU A 131 -13.40 -20.29 15.68
N PRO A 132 -13.60 -19.51 16.77
CA PRO A 132 -13.48 -18.07 16.71
C PRO A 132 -12.02 -17.67 16.44
N ARG A 133 -11.85 -16.64 15.59
CA ARG A 133 -10.56 -16.13 15.16
C ARG A 133 -10.47 -14.62 15.36
N HIS A 134 -9.24 -14.11 15.49
CA HIS A 134 -9.03 -12.67 15.47
C HIS A 134 -9.54 -12.06 14.14
N PRO A 135 -10.38 -11.02 14.18
CA PRO A 135 -10.73 -10.26 12.99
C PRO A 135 -9.57 -9.34 12.57
N SER A 136 -8.45 -9.95 12.15
CA SER A 136 -7.20 -9.24 11.83
C SER A 136 -7.38 -8.20 10.74
N GLN A 137 -8.33 -8.41 9.82
CA GLN A 137 -8.70 -7.43 8.80
C GLN A 137 -9.16 -6.10 9.43
N LEU A 138 -9.93 -6.15 10.53
CA LEU A 138 -10.38 -4.95 11.25
C LEU A 138 -9.21 -4.27 11.97
N TYR A 139 -8.25 -5.04 12.50
CA TYR A 139 -7.03 -4.47 13.11
C TYR A 139 -6.20 -3.75 12.05
N GLU A 140 -6.03 -4.36 10.87
CA GLU A 140 -5.36 -3.76 9.71
C GLU A 140 -6.11 -2.51 9.24
N ALA A 141 -7.43 -2.55 9.12
CA ALA A 141 -8.24 -1.39 8.74
C ALA A 141 -8.03 -0.21 9.69
N ILE A 142 -8.07 -0.46 11.01
CA ILE A 142 -7.89 0.59 12.00
C ILE A 142 -6.46 1.11 11.99
N LEU A 143 -5.45 0.25 12.08
CA LEU A 143 -4.06 0.68 12.25
C LEU A 143 -3.44 1.15 10.93
N GLU A 144 -3.48 0.32 9.87
CA GLU A 144 -2.87 0.62 8.56
C GLU A 144 -3.71 1.64 7.76
N GLY A 145 -5.03 1.68 7.98
CA GLY A 145 -5.94 2.61 7.35
C GLY A 145 -6.17 3.87 8.18
N LEU A 146 -7.08 3.81 9.17
CA LEU A 146 -7.58 4.97 9.88
C LEU A 146 -6.49 5.71 10.67
N VAL A 147 -5.69 5.01 11.48
CA VAL A 147 -4.66 5.63 12.34
C VAL A 147 -3.57 6.29 11.50
N ILE A 148 -3.06 5.61 10.46
CA ILE A 148 -2.08 6.22 9.56
C ILE A 148 -2.67 7.45 8.88
N PHE A 149 -3.90 7.37 8.36
CA PHE A 149 -4.57 8.52 7.75
C PHE A 149 -4.62 9.72 8.69
N LEU A 150 -5.04 9.53 9.94
CA LEU A 150 -5.13 10.62 10.92
C LEU A 150 -3.76 11.22 11.25
N ILE A 151 -2.73 10.39 11.39
CA ILE A 151 -1.36 10.87 11.65
C ILE A 151 -0.86 11.71 10.46
N LEU A 152 -0.97 11.19 9.25
CA LEU A 152 -0.54 11.92 8.04
C LEU A 152 -1.33 13.21 7.84
N PHE A 153 -2.64 13.19 8.10
CA PHE A 153 -3.49 14.37 8.04
C PHE A 153 -3.03 15.47 9.02
N ILE A 154 -2.69 15.09 10.26
CA ILE A 154 -2.14 16.03 11.26
C ILE A 154 -0.78 16.57 10.80
N MET A 155 0.09 15.71 10.25
CA MET A 155 1.39 16.12 9.71
C MET A 155 1.24 17.14 8.58
N ILE A 156 0.32 16.91 7.65
CA ILE A 156 0.01 17.83 6.56
C ILE A 156 -0.53 19.17 7.09
N LYS A 157 -1.42 19.14 8.09
CA LYS A 157 -1.89 20.37 8.76
C LYS A 157 -0.77 21.17 9.44
N LYS A 158 0.26 20.49 9.91
CA LYS A 158 1.48 21.10 10.46
C LYS A 158 2.49 21.55 9.40
N ASN A 159 2.10 21.58 8.14
CA ASN A 159 2.92 21.96 6.98
C ASN A 159 4.15 21.05 6.72
N LEU A 160 4.15 19.81 7.22
CA LEU A 160 5.24 18.85 6.98
C LEU A 160 5.28 18.37 5.51
N LEU A 161 4.28 18.70 4.71
CA LEU A 161 4.29 18.49 3.27
C LEU A 161 5.38 19.33 2.54
N ASN A 162 5.89 20.39 3.20
CA ASN A 162 7.00 21.19 2.68
C ASN A 162 8.34 20.41 2.67
N TYR A 163 8.44 19.36 3.47
CA TYR A 163 9.61 18.48 3.52
C TYR A 163 9.40 17.33 2.53
N LYS A 164 9.84 17.52 1.28
CA LYS A 164 9.63 16.58 0.17
C LYS A 164 10.10 15.15 0.51
N GLY A 165 9.18 14.21 0.51
CA GLY A 165 9.40 12.81 0.88
C GLY A 165 9.12 12.48 2.35
N PHE A 166 8.78 13.47 3.19
CA PHE A 166 8.55 13.23 4.62
C PHE A 166 7.24 12.47 4.88
N ILE A 167 6.17 12.82 4.17
CA ILE A 167 4.87 12.15 4.29
C ILE A 167 4.96 10.71 3.77
N SER A 168 5.61 10.50 2.62
CA SER A 168 5.86 9.16 2.07
C SER A 168 6.71 8.31 3.00
N GLY A 169 7.78 8.89 3.55
CA GLY A 169 8.63 8.23 4.54
C GLY A 169 7.86 7.83 5.79
N SER A 170 7.02 8.75 6.31
CA SER A 170 6.16 8.49 7.47
C SER A 170 5.14 7.38 7.19
N PHE A 171 4.52 7.39 6.01
CA PHE A 171 3.61 6.33 5.58
C PHE A 171 4.30 4.96 5.56
N LEU A 172 5.45 4.85 4.90
CA LEU A 172 6.19 3.58 4.81
C LEU A 172 6.62 3.06 6.18
N PHE A 173 7.12 3.94 7.04
CA PHE A 173 7.52 3.58 8.40
C PHE A 173 6.34 3.08 9.23
N LEU A 174 5.25 3.84 9.28
CA LEU A 174 4.07 3.51 10.08
C LEU A 174 3.38 2.24 9.56
N TYR A 175 3.28 2.11 8.23
CA TYR A 175 2.72 0.91 7.62
C TYR A 175 3.53 -0.33 7.98
N GLY A 176 4.85 -0.29 7.81
CA GLY A 176 5.73 -1.41 8.19
C GLY A 176 5.63 -1.76 9.68
N LEU A 177 5.58 -0.75 10.54
CA LEU A 177 5.46 -0.91 11.99
C LEU A 177 4.13 -1.60 12.36
N PHE A 178 3.01 -1.07 11.88
CA PHE A 178 1.69 -1.63 12.18
C PHE A 178 1.50 -3.00 11.54
N ARG A 179 2.04 -3.21 10.34
CA ARG A 179 2.02 -4.51 9.69
C ARG A 179 2.73 -5.57 10.52
N ILE A 180 3.94 -5.30 11.02
CA ILE A 180 4.67 -6.22 11.91
C ILE A 180 3.86 -6.49 13.18
N PHE A 181 3.23 -5.46 13.76
CA PHE A 181 2.39 -5.62 14.95
C PHE A 181 1.18 -6.52 14.69
N VAL A 182 0.41 -6.25 13.63
CA VAL A 182 -0.81 -7.02 13.31
C VAL A 182 -0.50 -8.45 12.89
N GLU A 183 0.66 -8.71 12.31
CA GLU A 183 1.08 -10.05 11.88
C GLU A 183 1.14 -11.05 13.04
N ASN A 184 1.26 -10.59 14.28
CA ASN A 184 1.16 -11.45 15.47
C ASN A 184 -0.23 -12.08 15.64
N PHE A 185 -1.28 -11.43 15.15
CA PHE A 185 -2.67 -11.86 15.25
C PHE A 185 -3.18 -12.52 13.96
N ARG A 186 -2.46 -12.35 12.85
CA ARG A 186 -2.84 -12.87 11.55
C ARG A 186 -2.47 -14.34 11.41
N GLU A 187 -3.32 -15.11 10.72
CA GLU A 187 -2.97 -16.47 10.30
C GLU A 187 -1.87 -16.39 9.23
N PRO A 188 -0.74 -17.09 9.39
CA PRO A 188 0.30 -17.12 8.36
C PRO A 188 -0.23 -17.73 7.05
N ASP A 189 0.33 -17.30 5.92
CA ASP A 189 -0.03 -17.84 4.63
C ASP A 189 0.22 -19.35 4.58
N LEU A 190 -0.81 -20.14 4.23
CA LEU A 190 -0.80 -21.62 4.27
C LEU A 190 0.37 -22.25 3.52
N HIS A 191 0.87 -21.58 2.47
CA HIS A 191 1.96 -22.11 1.62
C HIS A 191 3.35 -21.87 2.20
N ILE A 192 3.52 -20.92 3.13
CA ILE A 192 4.83 -20.49 3.64
C ILE A 192 4.97 -20.79 5.12
N GLY A 193 3.89 -20.60 5.91
CA GLY A 193 3.89 -20.76 7.35
C GLY A 193 4.80 -19.77 8.08
N TYR A 194 5.42 -20.25 9.16
CA TYR A 194 6.41 -19.49 9.92
C TYR A 194 7.83 -19.77 9.40
N ILE A 195 8.60 -18.70 9.25
CA ILE A 195 10.03 -18.74 9.04
C ILE A 195 10.67 -18.59 10.44
N TYR A 196 11.54 -19.52 10.86
CA TYR A 196 12.12 -19.52 12.21
C TYR A 196 11.10 -19.48 13.37
N ASN A 197 10.05 -20.29 13.31
CA ASN A 197 9.04 -20.52 14.36
C ASN A 197 8.14 -19.33 14.75
N PHE A 198 8.54 -18.09 14.56
CA PHE A 198 7.77 -16.90 14.95
C PHE A 198 7.74 -15.77 13.92
N VAL A 199 8.63 -15.80 12.93
CA VAL A 199 8.71 -14.78 11.89
C VAL A 199 7.85 -15.19 10.69
N THR A 200 6.99 -14.31 10.21
CA THR A 200 6.20 -14.53 9.01
C THR A 200 6.83 -13.79 7.80
N MET A 201 6.46 -14.18 6.60
CA MET A 201 6.87 -13.47 5.39
C MET A 201 6.40 -12.00 5.42
N GLY A 202 5.22 -11.73 5.98
CA GLY A 202 4.70 -10.37 6.14
C GLY A 202 5.62 -9.49 7.01
N MET A 203 6.18 -10.03 8.09
CA MET A 203 7.16 -9.30 8.93
C MET A 203 8.45 -9.01 8.16
N ILE A 204 9.00 -10.02 7.46
CA ILE A 204 10.24 -9.85 6.69
C ILE A 204 10.10 -8.78 5.61
N LEU A 205 9.00 -8.81 4.87
CA LEU A 205 8.73 -7.84 3.80
C LEU A 205 8.43 -6.43 4.33
N SER A 206 7.93 -6.31 5.57
CA SER A 206 7.60 -5.01 6.18
C SER A 206 8.81 -4.30 6.78
N PHE A 207 9.83 -5.05 7.20
CA PHE A 207 11.05 -4.48 7.78
C PHE A 207 11.81 -3.52 6.82
N PRO A 208 12.03 -3.87 5.55
CA PRO A 208 12.60 -2.94 4.56
C PRO A 208 11.80 -1.65 4.38
N PHE A 209 10.45 -1.71 4.45
CA PHE A 209 9.63 -0.50 4.39
C PHE A 209 9.87 0.44 5.56
N MET A 210 10.04 -0.09 6.78
CA MET A 210 10.39 0.72 7.94
C MET A 210 11.73 1.42 7.76
N ILE A 211 12.75 0.70 7.31
CA ILE A 211 14.09 1.27 7.07
C ILE A 211 14.02 2.33 5.97
N ALA A 212 13.41 2.02 4.84
CA ALA A 212 13.24 2.96 3.74
C ALA A 212 12.48 4.22 4.17
N GLY A 213 11.41 4.05 4.97
CA GLY A 213 10.65 5.16 5.54
C GLY A 213 11.49 6.05 6.44
N MET A 214 12.27 5.49 7.35
CA MET A 214 13.19 6.25 8.20
C MET A 214 14.24 6.99 7.37
N CYS A 215 14.89 6.31 6.43
CA CYS A 215 15.88 6.92 5.55
C CYS A 215 15.30 8.11 4.77
N LEU A 216 14.07 7.94 4.25
CA LEU A 216 13.40 8.98 3.49
C LEU A 216 13.01 10.18 4.36
N MET A 217 12.56 9.96 5.60
CA MET A 217 12.29 11.05 6.54
C MET A 217 13.58 11.82 6.90
N PHE A 218 14.68 11.13 7.19
CA PHE A 218 15.97 11.77 7.46
C PHE A 218 16.47 12.56 6.26
N TYR A 219 16.35 12.00 5.05
CA TYR A 219 16.69 12.68 3.81
C TYR A 219 15.87 13.96 3.62
N ALA A 220 14.55 13.89 3.83
CA ALA A 220 13.64 15.01 3.71
C ALA A 220 14.03 16.16 4.68
N ILE A 221 14.32 15.85 5.94
CA ILE A 221 14.75 16.83 6.95
C ILE A 221 16.10 17.45 6.55
N LYS A 222 17.06 16.63 6.11
CA LYS A 222 18.42 17.11 5.78
C LYS A 222 18.44 18.05 4.59
N ILE A 223 17.60 17.81 3.57
CA ILE A 223 17.55 18.65 2.36
C ILE A 223 16.79 19.93 2.62
N ASN A 224 15.63 19.86 3.25
CA ASN A 224 14.77 21.03 3.42
C ASN A 224 15.06 21.80 4.72
N GLY A 225 15.92 21.28 5.62
CA GLY A 225 16.37 21.98 6.83
C GLY A 225 17.59 22.88 6.61
N LYS A 226 17.99 23.13 5.35
CA LYS A 226 19.11 24.00 4.98
C LYS A 226 18.67 25.34 4.41
N ASP A 227 17.36 25.56 4.26
CA ASP A 227 16.73 26.82 3.90
C ASP A 227 16.09 27.45 5.15
#